data_e744b2695c13b4b2f18d98449679dcff
#
_entry.id   e744b2695c13b4b2f18d98449679dcff
#
_cell.length_a   1.000
_cell.length_b   1.000
_cell.length_c   1.000
_cell.angle_alpha   90.00
_cell.angle_beta   90.00
_cell.angle_gamma   90.00
#
_symmetry.space_group_name_H-M   'P 1'
#
loop_
_entity.id
_entity.type
_entity.pdbx_description
1 polymer ?
#
loop_
_entity_poly.entity_id
_entity_poly.type
_entity_poly.pdbx_seq_one_letter_code
_entity_poly.pdbx_strand_id
1 'polypeptide(L)'
;YEFMNRMLSALGLPSPEKVFEPQWFALKNFHGMWYKDADILDEILHFRANVPVDEYFSTMKSKLPWFYRLAFLAPAWAVKMIMKPFAFAEGLGTQWWVENDPERFEAYYGSREAYEAIRSWDDIRPGELDKKL
;
A
#
# COMPACT_ATOMS: atom_id res chain seq x y z
N TYR A 1 -2.52 -1.15 -4.69
CA TYR A 1 -2.73 -2.59 -4.57
C TYR A 1 -1.62 -3.40 -5.26
N GLU A 2 -1.40 -3.20 -6.56
CA GLU A 2 -0.44 -3.99 -7.36
C GLU A 2 0.99 -3.97 -6.79
N PHE A 3 1.49 -2.80 -6.40
CA PHE A 3 2.80 -2.67 -5.77
C PHE A 3 2.93 -3.54 -4.51
N MET A 4 1.95 -3.49 -3.62
CA MET A 4 1.93 -4.29 -2.39
C MET A 4 1.87 -5.79 -2.70
N ASN A 5 1.07 -6.18 -3.69
CA ASN A 5 0.96 -7.56 -4.10
C ASN A 5 2.28 -8.09 -4.66
N ARG A 6 2.96 -7.34 -5.51
CA ARG A 6 4.29 -7.69 -6.04
C ARG A 6 5.34 -7.77 -4.94
N MET A 7 5.34 -6.82 -4.00
CA MET A 7 6.26 -6.81 -2.87
C MET A 7 6.07 -8.05 -1.97
N LEU A 8 4.84 -8.33 -1.55
CA LEU A 8 4.55 -9.48 -0.71
C LEU A 8 4.88 -10.80 -1.42
N SER A 9 4.53 -10.91 -2.70
CA SER A 9 4.86 -12.08 -3.53
C SER A 9 6.37 -12.30 -3.64
N ALA A 10 7.15 -11.25 -3.88
CA ALA A 10 8.62 -11.34 -3.94
C ALA A 10 9.23 -11.84 -2.62
N LEU A 11 8.63 -11.47 -1.49
CA LEU A 11 9.03 -11.93 -0.16
C LEU A 11 8.51 -13.34 0.17
N GLY A 12 7.62 -13.91 -0.66
CA GLY A 12 6.97 -15.20 -0.40
C GLY A 12 5.85 -15.11 0.65
N LEU A 13 5.35 -13.91 0.93
CA LEU A 13 4.26 -13.67 1.88
C LEU A 13 2.89 -13.85 1.22
N PRO A 14 1.83 -14.10 2.00
CA PRO A 14 0.46 -14.16 1.49
C PRO A 14 0.03 -12.86 0.81
N SER A 15 -0.97 -12.95 -0.09
CA SER A 15 -1.51 -11.79 -0.81
C SER A 15 -2.10 -10.71 0.12
N PRO A 16 -2.18 -9.44 -0.33
CA PRO A 16 -2.70 -8.34 0.47
C PRO A 16 -4.06 -8.63 1.11
N GLU A 17 -4.96 -9.30 0.38
CA GLU A 17 -6.32 -9.62 0.86
C GLU A 17 -6.34 -10.52 2.10
N LYS A 18 -5.26 -11.29 2.31
CA LYS A 18 -5.15 -12.20 3.46
C LYS A 18 -4.52 -11.55 4.69
N VAL A 19 -3.72 -10.49 4.46
CA VAL A 19 -2.90 -9.89 5.52
C VAL A 19 -3.33 -8.48 5.93
N PHE A 20 -4.18 -7.82 5.14
CA PHE A 20 -4.69 -6.48 5.43
C PHE A 20 -6.23 -6.47 5.39
N GLU A 21 -6.82 -5.50 6.06
CA GLU A 21 -8.23 -5.15 5.85
C GLU A 21 -8.34 -4.07 4.77
N PRO A 22 -9.37 -4.12 3.90
CA PRO A 22 -9.55 -3.11 2.87
C PRO A 22 -9.69 -1.70 3.43
N GLN A 23 -10.31 -1.53 4.58
CA GLN A 23 -10.46 -0.25 5.28
C GLN A 23 -9.14 0.36 5.76
N TRP A 24 -8.02 -0.37 5.75
CA TRP A 24 -6.70 0.19 6.09
C TRP A 24 -6.11 1.03 4.96
N PHE A 25 -6.74 1.05 3.79
CA PHE A 25 -6.27 1.77 2.62
C PHE A 25 -7.11 3.01 2.36
N ALA A 26 -6.45 4.12 2.07
CA ALA A 26 -7.11 5.35 1.68
C ALA A 26 -7.76 5.22 0.30
N LEU A 27 -8.95 5.79 0.13
CA LEU A 27 -9.68 5.82 -1.14
C LEU A 27 -9.24 6.97 -2.04
N LYS A 28 -8.81 8.09 -1.43
CA LYS A 28 -8.50 9.34 -2.12
C LYS A 28 -7.13 9.85 -1.68
N ASN A 29 -6.61 10.83 -2.43
CA ASN A 29 -5.38 11.56 -2.09
C ASN A 29 -4.18 10.68 -1.76
N PHE A 30 -4.14 9.46 -2.31
CA PHE A 30 -2.94 8.66 -2.24
C PHE A 30 -1.87 9.34 -3.09
N HIS A 31 -0.89 9.92 -2.44
CA HIS A 31 0.23 10.59 -3.09
C HIS A 31 1.18 9.56 -3.70
N GLY A 32 0.77 8.95 -4.81
CA GLY A 32 1.73 8.42 -5.74
C GLY A 32 2.37 9.64 -6.40
N MET A 33 3.62 9.90 -6.12
CA MET A 33 4.35 11.06 -6.64
C MET A 33 4.57 10.94 -8.16
N TRP A 34 3.49 10.99 -8.93
CA TRP A 34 3.59 11.12 -10.38
C TRP A 34 3.42 12.59 -10.76
N TYR A 35 4.47 13.17 -11.28
CA TYR A 35 4.44 14.51 -11.84
C TYR A 35 4.44 14.39 -13.35
N LYS A 36 3.57 15.15 -14.01
CA LYS A 36 3.41 15.14 -15.47
C LYS A 36 4.72 15.47 -16.22
N ASP A 37 5.57 16.27 -15.59
CA ASP A 37 6.87 16.74 -16.07
C ASP A 37 8.07 16.00 -15.46
N ALA A 38 7.84 14.92 -14.75
CA ALA A 38 8.90 14.15 -14.09
C ALA A 38 9.91 13.55 -15.09
N ASP A 39 9.51 13.30 -16.33
CA ASP A 39 10.39 12.79 -17.37
C ASP A 39 11.39 13.86 -17.80
N ILE A 40 10.94 15.13 -17.94
CA ILE A 40 11.82 16.27 -18.24
C ILE A 40 12.84 16.46 -17.11
N LEU A 41 12.40 16.32 -15.86
CA LEU A 41 13.30 16.42 -14.72
C LEU A 41 14.32 15.29 -14.70
N ASP A 42 13.92 14.08 -15.09
CA ASP A 42 14.84 12.94 -15.19
C ASP A 42 15.85 13.09 -16.31
N GLU A 43 15.47 13.67 -17.46
CA GLU A 43 16.39 13.99 -18.55
C GLU A 43 17.50 14.95 -18.12
N ILE A 44 17.21 15.86 -17.18
CA ILE A 44 18.17 16.86 -16.67
C ILE A 44 19.02 16.27 -15.54
N LEU A 45 18.39 15.60 -14.58
CA LEU A 45 19.01 15.19 -13.32
C LEU A 45 19.44 13.73 -13.28
N HIS A 46 18.95 12.90 -14.21
CA HIS A 46 19.22 11.45 -14.27
C HIS A 46 19.03 10.74 -12.92
N PHE A 47 17.96 11.09 -12.20
CA PHE A 47 17.73 10.58 -10.84
C PHE A 47 17.02 9.24 -10.79
N ARG A 48 16.35 8.83 -11.88
CA ARG A 48 15.64 7.55 -11.93
C ARG A 48 16.62 6.43 -12.27
N ALA A 49 16.59 5.39 -11.45
CA ALA A 49 17.34 4.17 -11.75
C ALA A 49 16.74 3.34 -12.89
N ASN A 50 15.48 3.60 -13.28
CA ASN A 50 14.72 2.90 -14.34
C ASN A 50 14.74 1.36 -14.19
N VAL A 51 14.81 0.89 -12.94
CA VAL A 51 14.81 -0.53 -12.62
C VAL A 51 13.37 -1.05 -12.60
N PRO A 52 13.06 -2.14 -13.33
CA PRO A 52 11.76 -2.78 -13.23
C PRO A 52 11.41 -3.17 -11.78
N VAL A 53 10.14 -3.01 -11.41
CA VAL A 53 9.67 -3.25 -10.02
C VAL A 53 10.02 -4.65 -9.52
N ASP A 54 9.91 -5.66 -10.38
CA ASP A 54 10.21 -7.04 -10.00
C ASP A 54 11.71 -7.26 -9.78
N GLU A 55 12.57 -6.61 -10.56
CA GLU A 55 14.02 -6.62 -10.38
C GLU A 55 14.39 -5.90 -9.08
N TYR A 56 13.75 -4.75 -8.80
CA TYR A 56 13.93 -4.03 -7.54
C TYR A 56 13.61 -4.91 -6.33
N PHE A 57 12.46 -5.60 -6.33
CA PHE A 57 12.08 -6.50 -5.23
C PHE A 57 12.98 -7.73 -5.12
N SER A 58 13.43 -8.29 -6.25
CA SER A 58 14.40 -9.38 -6.27
C SER A 58 15.73 -8.97 -5.64
N THR A 59 16.22 -7.78 -6.00
CA THR A 59 17.44 -7.19 -5.41
C THR A 59 17.27 -6.92 -3.93
N MET A 60 16.13 -6.35 -3.52
CA MET A 60 15.80 -6.12 -2.13
C MET A 60 15.82 -7.45 -1.34
N LYS A 61 15.15 -8.48 -1.85
CA LYS A 61 15.12 -9.82 -1.23
C LYS A 61 16.52 -10.42 -1.05
N SER A 62 17.39 -10.25 -2.04
CA SER A 62 18.77 -10.77 -1.97
C SER A 62 19.61 -10.16 -0.86
N LYS A 63 19.30 -8.90 -0.47
CA LYS A 63 19.99 -8.15 0.59
C LYS A 63 19.40 -8.38 1.98
N LEU A 64 18.24 -9.02 2.08
CA LEU A 64 17.65 -9.34 3.37
C LEU A 64 18.42 -10.47 4.08
N PRO A 65 18.50 -10.46 5.42
CA PRO A 65 19.05 -11.55 6.22
C PRO A 65 18.40 -12.89 5.84
N TRP A 66 19.18 -13.95 5.94
CA TRP A 66 18.78 -15.29 5.48
C TRP A 66 17.44 -15.78 6.08
N PHE A 67 17.09 -15.39 7.31
CA PHE A 67 15.86 -15.82 7.96
C PHE A 67 14.59 -15.23 7.31
N TYR A 68 14.69 -14.12 6.57
CA TYR A 68 13.56 -13.62 5.76
C TYR A 68 13.20 -14.57 4.61
N ARG A 69 14.11 -15.45 4.21
CA ARG A 69 13.81 -16.51 3.22
C ARG A 69 12.77 -17.50 3.74
N LEU A 70 12.56 -17.55 5.05
CA LEU A 70 11.55 -18.40 5.69
C LEU A 70 10.19 -17.68 5.84
N ALA A 71 10.06 -16.45 5.34
CA ALA A 71 8.84 -15.66 5.46
C ALA A 71 7.62 -16.38 4.84
N PHE A 72 7.84 -17.21 3.81
CA PHE A 72 6.78 -18.01 3.19
C PHE A 72 6.11 -19.01 4.14
N LEU A 73 6.74 -19.34 5.26
CA LEU A 73 6.17 -20.20 6.30
C LEU A 73 5.23 -19.45 7.24
N ALA A 74 5.25 -18.09 7.18
CA ALA A 74 4.41 -17.28 8.05
C ALA A 74 2.93 -17.39 7.64
N PRO A 75 2.04 -17.85 8.51
CA PRO A 75 0.63 -17.90 8.21
C PRO A 75 0.06 -16.46 8.11
N ALA A 76 -0.96 -16.27 7.26
CA ALA A 76 -1.53 -14.96 6.98
C ALA A 76 -1.95 -14.20 8.25
N TRP A 77 -2.52 -14.91 9.24
CA TRP A 77 -2.94 -14.31 10.52
C TRP A 77 -1.76 -13.71 11.32
N ALA A 78 -0.59 -14.36 11.27
CA ALA A 78 0.59 -13.85 11.98
C ALA A 78 1.14 -12.59 11.29
N VAL A 79 1.19 -12.58 9.93
CA VAL A 79 1.56 -11.40 9.16
C VAL A 79 0.58 -10.26 9.45
N LYS A 80 -0.73 -10.52 9.46
CA LYS A 80 -1.77 -9.55 9.78
C LYS A 80 -1.60 -8.96 11.19
N MET A 81 -1.27 -9.80 12.17
CA MET A 81 -0.99 -9.32 13.54
C MET A 81 0.21 -8.37 13.61
N ILE A 82 1.27 -8.63 12.82
CA ILE A 82 2.44 -7.76 12.75
C ILE A 82 2.10 -6.45 12.05
N MET A 83 1.26 -6.48 11.00
CA MET A 83 0.90 -5.29 10.22
C MET A 83 -0.16 -4.41 10.89
N LYS A 84 -1.03 -4.98 11.73
CA LYS A 84 -2.10 -4.25 12.40
C LYS A 84 -1.63 -3.00 13.16
N PRO A 85 -0.58 -3.04 14.00
CA PRO A 85 -0.09 -1.86 14.70
C PRO A 85 0.23 -0.66 13.78
N PHE A 86 0.70 -0.91 12.56
CA PHE A 86 1.00 0.17 11.63
C PHE A 86 -0.25 0.89 11.14
N ALA A 87 -1.36 0.18 10.95
CA ALA A 87 -2.64 0.79 10.58
C ALA A 87 -3.23 1.66 11.70
N PHE A 88 -2.90 1.37 12.95
CA PHE A 88 -3.39 2.07 14.14
C PHE A 88 -2.34 2.96 14.81
N ALA A 89 -1.14 3.11 14.21
CA ALA A 89 -0.07 3.92 14.78
C ALA A 89 -0.48 5.39 14.90
N GLU A 90 -0.25 5.97 16.08
CA GLU A 90 -0.60 7.36 16.39
C GLU A 90 0.01 8.33 15.36
N GLY A 91 -0.83 9.19 14.80
CA GLY A 91 -0.47 10.21 13.82
C GLY A 91 -0.09 9.69 12.43
N LEU A 92 0.11 8.40 12.24
CA LEU A 92 0.60 7.79 11.00
C LEU A 92 -0.40 6.80 10.39
N GLY A 93 -1.09 6.02 11.22
CA GLY A 93 -1.97 4.95 10.76
C GLY A 93 -3.30 5.49 10.25
N THR A 94 -3.80 4.93 9.15
CA THR A 94 -5.08 5.32 8.56
C THR A 94 -6.26 5.13 9.52
N GLN A 95 -6.22 4.08 10.35
CA GLN A 95 -7.28 3.79 11.33
C GLN A 95 -7.22 4.74 12.53
N TRP A 96 -6.03 5.24 12.87
CA TRP A 96 -5.91 6.30 13.88
C TRP A 96 -6.56 7.61 13.38
N TRP A 97 -6.39 7.96 12.08
CA TRP A 97 -7.03 9.14 11.49
C TRP A 97 -8.56 9.05 11.51
N VAL A 98 -9.12 7.87 11.27
CA VAL A 98 -10.58 7.65 11.28
C VAL A 98 -11.22 8.06 12.62
N GLU A 99 -10.49 7.90 13.73
CA GLU A 99 -10.97 8.20 15.07
C GLU A 99 -10.51 9.56 15.60
N ASN A 100 -9.35 10.06 15.17
CA ASN A 100 -8.67 11.17 15.85
C ASN A 100 -8.36 12.37 14.95
N ASP A 101 -8.47 12.25 13.63
CA ASP A 101 -8.11 13.33 12.69
C ASP A 101 -9.19 13.50 11.60
N PRO A 102 -10.22 14.32 11.88
CA PRO A 102 -11.32 14.52 10.93
C PRO A 102 -10.88 15.10 9.56
N GLU A 103 -9.87 15.96 9.55
CA GLU A 103 -9.39 16.57 8.30
C GLU A 103 -8.73 15.52 7.40
N ARG A 104 -7.85 14.69 7.95
CA ARG A 104 -7.25 13.58 7.21
C ARG A 104 -8.29 12.53 6.85
N PHE A 105 -9.21 12.23 7.75
CA PHE A 105 -10.29 11.30 7.45
C PHE A 105 -11.10 11.75 6.23
N GLU A 106 -11.54 13.01 6.18
CA GLU A 106 -12.27 13.55 5.04
C GLU A 106 -11.42 13.57 3.77
N ALA A 107 -10.15 13.99 3.88
CA ALA A 107 -9.23 14.03 2.76
C ALA A 107 -9.00 12.64 2.14
N TYR A 108 -8.87 11.59 2.95
CA TYR A 108 -8.49 10.24 2.48
C TYR A 108 -9.67 9.32 2.19
N TYR A 109 -10.79 9.48 2.90
CA TYR A 109 -11.98 8.64 2.70
C TYR A 109 -13.17 9.41 2.13
N GLY A 110 -13.23 10.73 2.31
CA GLY A 110 -14.27 11.62 1.81
C GLY A 110 -15.46 11.75 2.74
N SER A 111 -16.05 10.65 3.20
CA SER A 111 -17.15 10.69 4.16
C SER A 111 -17.21 9.41 5.00
N ARG A 112 -18.01 9.45 6.08
CA ARG A 112 -18.25 8.28 6.93
C ARG A 112 -18.96 7.17 6.16
N GLU A 113 -19.92 7.54 5.32
CA GLU A 113 -20.68 6.60 4.49
C GLU A 113 -19.76 5.91 3.47
N ALA A 114 -18.83 6.65 2.86
CA ALA A 114 -17.85 6.09 1.92
C ALA A 114 -16.91 5.10 2.64
N TYR A 115 -16.46 5.42 3.84
CA TYR A 115 -15.64 4.53 4.66
C TYR A 115 -16.39 3.25 5.06
N GLU A 116 -17.63 3.38 5.53
CA GLU A 116 -18.47 2.24 5.95
C GLU A 116 -18.92 1.37 4.78
N ALA A 117 -18.93 1.94 3.56
CA ALA A 117 -19.22 1.19 2.32
C ALA A 117 -18.08 0.26 1.91
N ILE A 118 -16.86 0.44 2.45
CA ILE A 118 -15.72 -0.46 2.20
C ILE A 118 -15.96 -1.77 2.96
N ARG A 119 -16.44 -2.80 2.27
CA ARG A 119 -16.72 -4.12 2.84
C ARG A 119 -15.81 -5.21 2.30
N SER A 120 -15.26 -4.97 1.11
CA SER A 120 -14.45 -5.93 0.39
C SER A 120 -13.29 -5.26 -0.35
N TRP A 121 -12.36 -6.06 -0.83
CA TRP A 121 -11.26 -5.58 -1.66
C TRP A 121 -11.70 -5.06 -3.02
N ASP A 122 -12.86 -5.49 -3.52
CA ASP A 122 -13.41 -5.01 -4.79
C ASP A 122 -13.87 -3.55 -4.69
N ASP A 123 -14.24 -3.11 -3.49
CA ASP A 123 -14.68 -1.72 -3.24
C ASP A 123 -13.52 -0.70 -3.33
N ILE A 124 -12.26 -1.15 -3.21
CA ILE A 124 -11.06 -0.29 -3.23
C ILE A 124 -10.12 -0.56 -4.41
N ARG A 125 -10.45 -1.49 -5.31
CA ARG A 125 -9.62 -1.75 -6.49
C ARG A 125 -9.73 -0.61 -7.51
N PRO A 126 -8.59 -0.14 -8.07
CA PRO A 126 -8.56 1.04 -8.95
C PRO A 126 -9.26 0.89 -10.32
N GLY A 127 -9.90 -0.23 -10.59
CA GLY A 127 -10.56 -0.48 -11.89
C GLY A 127 -11.84 0.32 -12.17
N GLU A 128 -12.49 0.89 -11.16
CA GLU A 128 -13.72 1.68 -11.31
C GLU A 128 -13.58 3.16 -10.96
N LEU A 129 -12.58 3.53 -10.17
CA LEU A 129 -12.33 4.93 -9.80
C LEU A 129 -11.77 5.74 -10.98
N ASP A 130 -10.94 5.15 -11.83
CA ASP A 130 -10.38 5.81 -13.03
C ASP A 130 -11.41 6.02 -14.16
N LYS A 131 -12.58 5.40 -14.10
CA LYS A 131 -13.66 5.59 -15.09
C LYS A 131 -14.60 6.75 -14.75
N LYS A 132 -14.48 7.36 -13.58
CA LYS A 132 -15.34 8.45 -13.11
C LYS A 132 -14.63 9.81 -12.98
N LEU A 133 -13.36 9.89 -13.36
CA LEU A 133 -12.57 11.12 -13.50
C LEU A 133 -12.29 11.42 -14.98
#